data_148eaec9aaca46318e198c2286e1d321
#
_entry.id   148eaec9aaca46318e198c2286e1d321
#
_cell.length_a   1.000
_cell.length_b   1.000
_cell.length_c   1.000
_cell.angle_alpha   90.00
_cell.angle_beta   90.00
_cell.angle_gamma   90.00
#
_symmetry.space_group_name_H-M   'P 1'
#
loop_
_entity.id
_entity.type
_entity.pdbx_description
1 polymer ?
#
loop_
_entity_poly.entity_id
_entity_poly.type
_entity_poly.pdbx_seq_one_letter_code
_entity_poly.pdbx_strand_id
1 'polypeptide(L)'
;MFGLSSQADAIRWSFITVSAWWTIFLLPLSITYKERVVNSSQRVLKDSFRNFVNTLKSVSEYRNAFIFLIAFFLFIDGVHTVIALASTFAINLGLDTSSIIIALILVQFVAFPSTLMWAFVAEKYGDKLVINITIIIYIILILYSFNLSDGIEFYILAGLIGFIQGGIQGSSRSLFAKLIPSDKAGAFFGLFNTFGKAAAFIGPALIGIFLAIFKDTTLMLLPLLILFVLGIVVLYFVDTDEVI
;
A
#
# COMPACT_ATOMS: atom_id res chain seq x y z
N MET A 1 -30.41 -3.67 11.48
CA MET A 1 -29.06 -3.33 11.88
C MET A 1 -29.09 -2.04 12.70
N PHE A 2 -28.63 -2.05 13.94
CA PHE A 2 -28.50 -0.89 14.85
C PHE A 2 -29.71 0.07 14.96
N GLY A 3 -30.95 -0.37 14.72
CA GLY A 3 -32.17 0.44 14.82
C GLY A 3 -32.33 1.56 13.79
N LEU A 4 -31.53 1.57 12.73
CA LEU A 4 -31.62 2.58 11.65
C LEU A 4 -32.62 2.16 10.61
N SER A 5 -33.48 3.09 10.19
CA SER A 5 -34.64 2.85 9.36
C SER A 5 -34.32 2.65 7.86
N SER A 6 -33.10 3.05 7.42
CA SER A 6 -32.68 2.88 6.03
C SER A 6 -31.17 2.70 5.90
N GLN A 7 -30.73 2.08 4.79
CA GLN A 7 -29.30 1.95 4.45
C GLN A 7 -28.65 3.31 4.26
N ALA A 8 -29.36 4.30 3.72
CA ALA A 8 -28.86 5.66 3.55
C ALA A 8 -28.57 6.34 4.88
N ASP A 9 -29.39 6.10 5.92
CA ASP A 9 -29.15 6.65 7.25
C ASP A 9 -27.94 5.99 7.93
N ALA A 10 -27.75 4.68 7.73
CA ALA A 10 -26.57 3.98 8.22
C ALA A 10 -25.28 4.58 7.63
N ILE A 11 -25.26 4.89 6.34
CA ILE A 11 -24.13 5.52 5.67
C ILE A 11 -23.89 6.93 6.23
N ARG A 12 -24.93 7.76 6.39
CA ARG A 12 -24.82 9.11 6.96
C ARG A 12 -24.22 9.08 8.37
N TRP A 13 -24.74 8.21 9.22
CA TRP A 13 -24.22 8.07 10.59
C TRP A 13 -22.78 7.57 10.62
N SER A 14 -22.37 6.69 9.69
CA SER A 14 -20.97 6.27 9.57
C SER A 14 -20.05 7.45 9.26
N PHE A 15 -20.43 8.33 8.32
CA PHE A 15 -19.65 9.54 8.01
C PHE A 15 -19.57 10.51 9.20
N ILE A 16 -20.69 10.72 9.92
CA ILE A 16 -20.71 11.58 11.10
C ILE A 16 -19.79 11.02 12.19
N THR A 17 -19.87 9.71 12.46
CA THR A 17 -19.04 9.05 13.47
C THR A 17 -17.55 9.16 13.12
N VAL A 18 -17.18 8.90 11.86
CA VAL A 18 -15.79 9.05 11.39
C VAL A 18 -15.32 10.49 11.52
N SER A 19 -16.14 11.46 11.12
CA SER A 19 -15.81 12.89 11.24
C SER A 19 -15.60 13.32 12.68
N ALA A 20 -16.48 12.88 13.59
CA ALA A 20 -16.34 13.16 15.03
C ALA A 20 -15.06 12.52 15.60
N TRP A 21 -14.78 11.27 15.24
CA TRP A 21 -13.56 10.56 15.63
C TRP A 21 -12.30 11.32 15.20
N TRP A 22 -12.20 11.68 13.91
CA TRP A 22 -11.07 12.44 13.41
C TRP A 22 -10.91 13.81 14.11
N THR A 23 -12.02 14.51 14.35
CA THR A 23 -12.00 15.81 15.03
C THR A 23 -11.47 15.67 16.46
N ILE A 24 -11.95 14.69 17.23
CA ILE A 24 -11.51 14.45 18.61
C ILE A 24 -10.00 14.18 18.67
N PHE A 25 -9.47 13.36 17.78
CA PHE A 25 -8.03 13.03 17.77
C PHE A 25 -7.16 14.12 17.12
N LEU A 26 -7.74 15.01 16.30
CA LEU A 26 -7.03 16.16 15.74
C LEU A 26 -6.85 17.29 16.77
N LEU A 27 -7.80 17.47 17.71
CA LEU A 27 -7.75 18.55 18.71
C LEU A 27 -6.46 18.56 19.53
N PRO A 28 -6.00 17.46 20.15
CA PRO A 28 -4.75 17.47 20.91
C PRO A 28 -3.54 17.87 20.04
N LEU A 29 -3.50 17.38 18.79
CA LEU A 29 -2.43 17.72 17.86
C LEU A 29 -2.44 19.20 17.51
N SER A 30 -3.60 19.78 17.21
CA SER A 30 -3.73 21.20 16.83
C SER A 30 -3.40 22.16 17.98
N ILE A 31 -3.59 21.72 19.24
CA ILE A 31 -3.30 22.53 20.43
C ILE A 31 -1.81 22.43 20.80
N THR A 32 -1.21 21.25 20.69
CA THR A 32 0.16 21.00 21.16
C THR A 32 1.23 21.23 20.10
N TYR A 33 0.90 21.02 18.81
CA TYR A 33 1.84 21.15 17.72
C TYR A 33 1.98 22.62 17.28
N LYS A 34 3.15 23.19 17.48
CA LYS A 34 3.53 24.51 16.95
C LYS A 34 4.35 24.31 15.69
N GLU A 35 3.78 24.62 14.55
CA GLU A 35 4.48 24.58 13.27
C GLU A 35 5.60 25.62 13.25
N ARG A 36 6.81 25.23 12.85
CA ARG A 36 7.87 26.19 12.57
C ARG A 36 7.51 26.92 11.28
N VAL A 37 7.12 28.18 11.40
CA VAL A 37 6.82 29.04 10.25
C VAL A 37 8.10 29.21 9.43
N VAL A 38 8.19 28.51 8.32
CA VAL A 38 9.18 28.79 7.29
C VAL A 38 8.55 29.86 6.39
N ASN A 39 9.19 31.01 6.25
CA ASN A 39 8.73 32.08 5.37
C ASN A 39 8.48 31.51 3.96
N SER A 40 7.21 31.29 3.62
CA SER A 40 6.83 30.79 2.30
C SER A 40 6.92 31.93 1.29
N SER A 41 7.73 31.76 0.27
CA SER A 41 7.75 32.67 -0.88
C SER A 41 6.39 32.64 -1.60
N GLN A 42 5.99 33.78 -2.21
CA GLN A 42 4.73 33.88 -2.97
C GLN A 42 4.65 32.94 -4.22
N ARG A 43 5.68 32.13 -4.48
CA ARG A 43 5.76 31.20 -5.61
C ARG A 43 5.68 29.72 -5.16
N VAL A 44 4.77 29.42 -4.27
CA VAL A 44 4.64 28.10 -3.60
C VAL A 44 4.66 26.91 -4.59
N LEU A 45 3.90 26.94 -5.67
CA LEU A 45 3.82 25.82 -6.61
C LEU A 45 5.11 25.56 -7.38
N LYS A 46 5.77 26.64 -7.87
CA LYS A 46 7.03 26.50 -8.63
C LYS A 46 8.16 26.04 -7.71
N ASP A 47 8.20 26.58 -6.49
CA ASP A 47 9.22 26.21 -5.51
C ASP A 47 8.97 24.79 -4.99
N SER A 48 7.72 24.36 -4.82
CA SER A 48 7.38 22.98 -4.45
C SER A 48 7.80 21.97 -5.52
N PHE A 49 7.53 22.26 -6.79
CA PHE A 49 7.98 21.39 -7.90
C PHE A 49 9.51 21.35 -8.00
N ARG A 50 10.17 22.49 -7.88
CA ARG A 50 11.64 22.58 -7.85
C ARG A 50 12.21 21.79 -6.66
N ASN A 51 11.61 21.90 -5.48
CA ASN A 51 12.02 21.16 -4.29
C ASN A 51 11.82 19.65 -4.48
N PHE A 52 10.73 19.22 -5.11
CA PHE A 52 10.50 17.82 -5.45
C PHE A 52 11.60 17.28 -6.37
N VAL A 53 11.92 18.00 -7.44
CA VAL A 53 13.00 17.61 -8.38
C VAL A 53 14.36 17.60 -7.68
N ASN A 54 14.64 18.58 -6.81
CA ASN A 54 15.88 18.62 -6.04
C ASN A 54 15.96 17.45 -5.06
N THR A 55 14.86 17.10 -4.38
CA THR A 55 14.80 15.93 -3.49
C THR A 55 15.02 14.64 -4.27
N LEU A 56 14.45 14.51 -5.47
CA LEU A 56 14.66 13.35 -6.34
C LEU A 56 16.13 13.22 -6.76
N LYS A 57 16.79 14.33 -7.10
CA LYS A 57 18.23 14.35 -7.37
C LYS A 57 19.05 14.01 -6.13
N SER A 58 18.68 14.55 -4.97
CA SER A 58 19.39 14.27 -3.73
C SER A 58 19.26 12.80 -3.30
N VAL A 59 18.09 12.17 -3.46
CA VAL A 59 17.95 10.74 -3.13
C VAL A 59 18.69 9.84 -4.10
N SER A 60 18.88 10.28 -5.37
CA SER A 60 19.65 9.51 -6.35
C SER A 60 21.15 9.43 -6.02
N GLU A 61 21.68 10.30 -5.15
CA GLU A 61 23.04 10.23 -4.61
C GLU A 61 23.18 9.03 -3.64
N TYR A 62 22.07 8.60 -3.03
CA TYR A 62 21.99 7.43 -2.16
C TYR A 62 21.51 6.22 -2.97
N ARG A 63 22.45 5.54 -3.61
CA ARG A 63 22.19 4.46 -4.59
C ARG A 63 21.17 3.43 -4.08
N ASN A 64 21.35 2.92 -2.87
CA ASN A 64 20.48 1.87 -2.31
C ASN A 64 19.06 2.39 -2.04
N ALA A 65 18.91 3.63 -1.53
CA ALA A 65 17.61 4.28 -1.33
C ALA A 65 16.89 4.52 -2.66
N PHE A 66 17.61 4.93 -3.70
CA PHE A 66 17.02 5.18 -5.02
C PHE A 66 16.57 3.88 -5.71
N ILE A 67 17.41 2.82 -5.69
CA ILE A 67 17.01 1.50 -6.22
C ILE A 67 15.81 0.96 -5.45
N PHE A 68 15.81 1.11 -4.13
CA PHE A 68 14.68 0.69 -3.31
C PHE A 68 13.39 1.44 -3.65
N LEU A 69 13.43 2.76 -3.90
CA LEU A 69 12.26 3.53 -4.34
C LEU A 69 11.67 3.00 -5.65
N ILE A 70 12.51 2.58 -6.60
CA ILE A 70 12.06 1.97 -7.85
C ILE A 70 11.41 0.61 -7.58
N ALA A 71 12.04 -0.24 -6.77
CA ALA A 71 11.47 -1.52 -6.37
C ALA A 71 10.13 -1.33 -5.66
N PHE A 72 10.09 -0.41 -4.69
CA PHE A 72 8.89 -0.06 -3.94
C PHE A 72 7.76 0.41 -4.86
N PHE A 73 8.05 1.30 -5.79
CA PHE A 73 7.07 1.79 -6.77
C PHE A 73 6.41 0.63 -7.54
N LEU A 74 7.20 -0.33 -7.99
CA LEU A 74 6.72 -1.48 -8.76
C LEU A 74 5.82 -2.40 -7.91
N PHE A 75 6.34 -2.89 -6.78
CA PHE A 75 5.56 -3.88 -6.02
C PHE A 75 4.38 -3.27 -5.25
N ILE A 76 4.49 -2.01 -4.78
CA ILE A 76 3.38 -1.37 -4.04
C ILE A 76 2.20 -1.04 -4.94
N ASP A 77 2.44 -0.76 -6.22
CA ASP A 77 1.38 -0.62 -7.22
C ASP A 77 0.57 -1.91 -7.38
N GLY A 78 1.27 -3.05 -7.47
CA GLY A 78 0.62 -4.37 -7.45
C GLY A 78 -0.24 -4.57 -6.20
N VAL A 79 0.28 -4.26 -5.02
CA VAL A 79 -0.44 -4.37 -3.74
C VAL A 79 -1.70 -3.50 -3.74
N HIS A 80 -1.57 -2.21 -4.08
CA HIS A 80 -2.71 -1.29 -4.11
C HIS A 80 -3.77 -1.72 -5.12
N THR A 81 -3.34 -2.25 -6.27
CA THR A 81 -4.25 -2.70 -7.32
C THR A 81 -5.02 -3.96 -6.91
N VAL A 82 -4.37 -4.93 -6.27
CA VAL A 82 -5.05 -6.12 -5.72
C VAL A 82 -6.13 -5.68 -4.72
N ILE A 83 -5.82 -4.76 -3.82
CA ILE A 83 -6.78 -4.26 -2.82
C ILE A 83 -7.94 -3.50 -3.50
N ALA A 84 -7.63 -2.62 -4.45
CA ALA A 84 -8.65 -1.80 -5.14
C ALA A 84 -9.63 -2.66 -5.95
N LEU A 85 -9.14 -3.74 -6.57
CA LEU A 85 -9.96 -4.60 -7.41
C LEU A 85 -10.58 -5.80 -6.67
N ALA A 86 -10.25 -6.02 -5.39
CA ALA A 86 -10.80 -7.10 -4.60
C ALA A 86 -12.33 -7.12 -4.60
N SER A 87 -12.97 -5.94 -4.46
CA SER A 87 -14.44 -5.83 -4.52
C SER A 87 -15.02 -6.17 -5.90
N THR A 88 -14.37 -5.73 -6.98
CA THR A 88 -14.79 -6.06 -8.36
C THR A 88 -14.65 -7.57 -8.61
N PHE A 89 -13.58 -8.15 -8.14
CA PHE A 89 -13.34 -9.60 -8.24
C PHE A 89 -14.40 -10.40 -7.48
N ALA A 90 -14.75 -9.97 -6.25
CA ALA A 90 -15.80 -10.59 -5.44
C ALA A 90 -17.18 -10.52 -6.12
N ILE A 91 -17.53 -9.39 -6.74
CA ILE A 91 -18.77 -9.23 -7.51
C ILE A 91 -18.80 -10.20 -8.70
N ASN A 92 -17.68 -10.39 -9.40
CA ASN A 92 -17.58 -11.33 -10.51
C ASN A 92 -17.74 -12.79 -10.06
N LEU A 93 -17.41 -13.13 -8.81
CA LEU A 93 -17.69 -14.42 -8.17
C LEU A 93 -19.16 -14.56 -7.70
N GLY A 94 -19.99 -13.55 -7.90
CA GLY A 94 -21.39 -13.55 -7.48
C GLY A 94 -21.62 -13.29 -5.99
N LEU A 95 -20.62 -12.76 -5.27
CA LEU A 95 -20.76 -12.43 -3.85
C LEU A 95 -21.60 -11.17 -3.66
N ASP A 96 -22.47 -11.20 -2.66
CA ASP A 96 -23.28 -10.04 -2.27
C ASP A 96 -22.44 -8.97 -1.53
N THR A 97 -22.97 -7.75 -1.47
CA THR A 97 -22.28 -6.62 -0.83
C THR A 97 -21.95 -6.88 0.64
N SER A 98 -22.78 -7.62 1.38
CA SER A 98 -22.53 -7.94 2.78
C SER A 98 -21.32 -8.84 2.93
N SER A 99 -21.18 -9.83 2.07
CA SER A 99 -20.02 -10.73 2.02
C SER A 99 -18.72 -9.98 1.72
N ILE A 100 -18.77 -9.01 0.80
CA ILE A 100 -17.62 -8.18 0.48
C ILE A 100 -17.20 -7.31 1.69
N ILE A 101 -18.16 -6.70 2.39
CA ILE A 101 -17.88 -5.92 3.60
C ILE A 101 -17.26 -6.79 4.69
N ILE A 102 -17.77 -8.00 4.91
CA ILE A 102 -17.22 -8.94 5.89
C ILE A 102 -15.75 -9.30 5.52
N ALA A 103 -15.47 -9.55 4.25
CA ALA A 103 -14.10 -9.82 3.80
C ALA A 103 -13.16 -8.64 4.04
N LEU A 104 -13.59 -7.41 3.76
CA LEU A 104 -12.79 -6.20 4.03
C LEU A 104 -12.51 -6.02 5.53
N ILE A 105 -13.49 -6.31 6.39
CA ILE A 105 -13.32 -6.29 7.84
C ILE A 105 -12.32 -7.37 8.26
N LEU A 106 -12.44 -8.59 7.72
CA LEU A 106 -11.52 -9.70 7.99
C LEU A 106 -10.07 -9.32 7.67
N VAL A 107 -9.83 -8.69 6.50
CA VAL A 107 -8.50 -8.18 6.11
C VAL A 107 -7.92 -7.30 7.21
N GLN A 108 -8.68 -6.35 7.73
CA GLN A 108 -8.20 -5.40 8.75
C GLN A 108 -7.93 -6.08 10.09
N PHE A 109 -8.81 -7.00 10.52
CA PHE A 109 -8.63 -7.75 11.76
C PHE A 109 -7.41 -8.66 11.73
N VAL A 110 -7.13 -9.29 10.58
CA VAL A 110 -5.94 -10.13 10.41
C VAL A 110 -4.67 -9.27 10.24
N ALA A 111 -4.77 -8.13 9.55
CA ALA A 111 -3.62 -7.26 9.31
C ALA A 111 -3.02 -6.69 10.60
N PHE A 112 -3.83 -6.40 11.61
CA PHE A 112 -3.34 -5.81 12.86
C PHE A 112 -2.36 -6.74 13.61
N PRO A 113 -2.71 -7.97 14.02
CA PRO A 113 -1.76 -8.86 14.71
C PRO A 113 -0.61 -9.31 13.82
N SER A 114 -0.86 -9.52 12.52
CA SER A 114 0.20 -9.94 11.61
C SER A 114 1.25 -8.86 11.36
N THR A 115 0.88 -7.58 11.41
CA THR A 115 1.86 -6.49 11.36
C THR A 115 2.88 -6.58 12.49
N LEU A 116 2.43 -6.89 13.71
CA LEU A 116 3.33 -7.08 14.85
C LEU A 116 4.23 -8.30 14.66
N MET A 117 3.65 -9.41 14.18
CA MET A 117 4.43 -10.61 13.88
C MET A 117 5.52 -10.34 12.84
N TRP A 118 5.18 -9.65 11.73
CA TRP A 118 6.16 -9.32 10.71
C TRP A 118 7.22 -8.33 11.19
N ALA A 119 6.89 -7.44 12.13
CA ALA A 119 7.87 -6.56 12.76
C ALA A 119 8.94 -7.36 13.53
N PHE A 120 8.55 -8.39 14.30
CA PHE A 120 9.49 -9.29 14.96
C PHE A 120 10.35 -10.09 13.98
N VAL A 121 9.76 -10.55 12.87
CA VAL A 121 10.51 -11.24 11.81
C VAL A 121 11.53 -10.29 11.16
N ALA A 122 11.12 -9.04 10.88
CA ALA A 122 11.98 -8.03 10.29
C ALA A 122 13.14 -7.62 11.21
N GLU A 123 12.89 -7.54 12.52
CA GLU A 123 13.93 -7.27 13.52
C GLU A 123 15.00 -8.37 13.53
N LYS A 124 14.58 -9.64 13.44
CA LYS A 124 15.48 -10.80 13.52
C LYS A 124 16.19 -11.12 12.22
N TYR A 125 15.51 -11.00 11.09
CA TYR A 125 15.98 -11.49 9.79
C TYR A 125 16.14 -10.40 8.72
N GLY A 126 15.80 -9.16 9.04
CA GLY A 126 15.88 -8.00 8.16
C GLY A 126 14.61 -7.72 7.36
N ASP A 127 14.38 -6.44 7.11
CA ASP A 127 13.21 -5.94 6.37
C ASP A 127 13.15 -6.46 4.92
N LYS A 128 14.30 -6.55 4.25
CA LYS A 128 14.38 -7.02 2.85
C LYS A 128 13.85 -8.44 2.69
N LEU A 129 14.13 -9.32 3.66
CA LEU A 129 13.60 -10.69 3.66
C LEU A 129 12.07 -10.69 3.78
N VAL A 130 11.51 -9.91 4.69
CA VAL A 130 10.06 -9.81 4.89
C VAL A 130 9.38 -9.31 3.61
N ILE A 131 9.93 -8.27 2.97
CA ILE A 131 9.40 -7.74 1.70
C ILE A 131 9.42 -8.83 0.63
N ASN A 132 10.52 -9.55 0.46
CA ASN A 132 10.62 -10.64 -0.53
C ASN A 132 9.58 -11.75 -0.27
N ILE A 133 9.47 -12.22 0.97
CA ILE A 133 8.51 -13.27 1.34
C ILE A 133 7.07 -12.80 1.03
N THR A 134 6.72 -11.59 1.43
CA THR A 134 5.37 -11.06 1.23
C THR A 134 5.06 -10.86 -0.25
N ILE A 135 6.00 -10.42 -1.09
CA ILE A 135 5.81 -10.33 -2.55
C ILE A 135 5.62 -11.73 -3.16
N ILE A 136 6.41 -12.73 -2.75
CA ILE A 136 6.26 -14.10 -3.22
C ILE A 136 4.86 -14.64 -2.86
N ILE A 137 4.37 -14.37 -1.65
CA ILE A 137 3.02 -14.76 -1.25
C ILE A 137 1.98 -14.03 -2.12
N TYR A 138 2.13 -12.73 -2.43
CA TYR A 138 1.24 -12.03 -3.38
C TYR A 138 1.20 -12.71 -4.75
N ILE A 139 2.35 -13.11 -5.29
CA ILE A 139 2.42 -13.86 -6.57
C ILE A 139 1.62 -15.16 -6.48
N ILE A 140 1.81 -15.94 -5.40
CA ILE A 140 1.08 -17.20 -5.18
C ILE A 140 -0.42 -16.93 -5.06
N LEU A 141 -0.85 -15.90 -4.33
CA LEU A 141 -2.26 -15.56 -4.18
C LEU A 141 -2.92 -15.13 -5.49
N ILE A 142 -2.20 -14.40 -6.35
CA ILE A 142 -2.68 -14.06 -7.69
C ILE A 142 -2.85 -15.33 -8.53
N LEU A 143 -1.88 -16.24 -8.52
CA LEU A 143 -2.00 -17.49 -9.24
C LEU A 143 -3.14 -18.37 -8.70
N TYR A 144 -3.33 -18.40 -7.39
CA TYR A 144 -4.44 -19.10 -6.76
C TYR A 144 -5.80 -18.51 -7.13
N SER A 145 -5.88 -17.17 -7.28
CA SER A 145 -7.13 -16.47 -7.59
C SER A 145 -7.77 -16.89 -8.92
N PHE A 146 -7.01 -17.45 -9.85
CA PHE A 146 -7.52 -17.94 -11.14
C PHE A 146 -8.44 -19.17 -11.02
N ASN A 147 -8.32 -19.92 -9.93
CA ASN A 147 -9.10 -21.13 -9.68
C ASN A 147 -10.19 -20.92 -8.61
N LEU A 148 -10.43 -19.68 -8.17
CA LEU A 148 -11.45 -19.39 -7.18
C LEU A 148 -12.84 -19.66 -7.75
N SER A 149 -13.62 -20.46 -7.01
CA SER A 149 -14.95 -20.89 -7.45
C SER A 149 -16.04 -20.57 -6.42
N ASP A 150 -15.69 -20.32 -5.15
CA ASP A 150 -16.68 -20.07 -4.11
C ASP A 150 -16.30 -18.93 -3.14
N GLY A 151 -17.30 -18.53 -2.31
CA GLY A 151 -17.13 -17.44 -1.35
C GLY A 151 -16.19 -17.76 -0.20
N ILE A 152 -16.03 -19.03 0.19
CA ILE A 152 -15.14 -19.46 1.29
C ILE A 152 -13.69 -19.25 0.85
N GLU A 153 -13.35 -19.63 -0.36
CA GLU A 153 -12.03 -19.43 -0.94
C GLU A 153 -11.68 -17.94 -1.01
N PHE A 154 -12.66 -17.08 -1.33
CA PHE A 154 -12.47 -15.63 -1.33
C PHE A 154 -12.16 -15.09 0.09
N TYR A 155 -12.82 -15.59 1.14
CA TYR A 155 -12.50 -15.19 2.52
C TYR A 155 -11.10 -15.65 2.95
N ILE A 156 -10.67 -16.85 2.54
CA ILE A 156 -9.31 -17.34 2.79
C ILE A 156 -8.29 -16.41 2.12
N LEU A 157 -8.53 -16.07 0.84
CA LEU A 157 -7.67 -15.15 0.09
C LEU A 157 -7.61 -13.77 0.77
N ALA A 158 -8.75 -13.23 1.19
CA ALA A 158 -8.83 -11.96 1.93
C ALA A 158 -8.03 -12.01 3.24
N GLY A 159 -8.16 -13.09 4.02
CA GLY A 159 -7.38 -13.31 5.23
C GLY A 159 -5.88 -13.35 4.98
N LEU A 160 -5.44 -14.06 3.93
CA LEU A 160 -4.03 -14.13 3.54
C LEU A 160 -3.49 -12.78 3.06
N ILE A 161 -4.27 -12.00 2.31
CA ILE A 161 -3.91 -10.62 1.94
C ILE A 161 -3.74 -9.76 3.21
N GLY A 162 -4.68 -9.83 4.16
CA GLY A 162 -4.56 -9.16 5.45
C GLY A 162 -3.28 -9.55 6.19
N PHE A 163 -2.95 -10.84 6.18
CA PHE A 163 -1.76 -11.37 6.85
C PHE A 163 -0.45 -10.76 6.31
N ILE A 164 -0.32 -10.55 5.01
CA ILE A 164 0.92 -10.05 4.38
C ILE A 164 0.96 -8.52 4.21
N GLN A 165 -0.20 -7.85 4.21
CA GLN A 165 -0.30 -6.42 3.93
C GLN A 165 0.48 -5.56 4.93
N GLY A 166 0.39 -5.87 6.23
CA GLY A 166 1.12 -5.16 7.26
C GLY A 166 2.63 -5.34 7.15
N GLY A 167 3.06 -6.56 6.82
CA GLY A 167 4.47 -6.90 6.62
C GLY A 167 5.10 -6.10 5.50
N ILE A 168 4.52 -6.13 4.31
CA ILE A 168 5.09 -5.44 3.15
C ILE A 168 5.14 -3.92 3.34
N GLN A 169 4.08 -3.32 3.90
CA GLN A 169 4.03 -1.87 4.10
C GLN A 169 4.94 -1.41 5.25
N GLY A 170 4.94 -2.14 6.38
CA GLY A 170 5.77 -1.83 7.55
C GLY A 170 7.26 -1.97 7.25
N SER A 171 7.67 -3.13 6.73
CA SER A 171 9.07 -3.39 6.39
C SER A 171 9.59 -2.50 5.27
N SER A 172 8.74 -2.09 4.31
CA SER A 172 9.14 -1.12 3.28
C SER A 172 9.50 0.25 3.87
N ARG A 173 8.71 0.73 4.83
CA ARG A 173 9.01 1.99 5.53
C ARG A 173 10.25 1.88 6.41
N SER A 174 10.39 0.75 7.12
CA SER A 174 11.55 0.47 7.98
C SER A 174 12.84 0.40 7.16
N LEU A 175 12.83 -0.36 6.05
CA LEU A 175 13.99 -0.46 5.17
C LEU A 175 14.37 0.89 4.59
N PHE A 176 13.40 1.65 4.08
CA PHE A 176 13.68 2.98 3.54
C PHE A 176 14.28 3.91 4.58
N ALA A 177 13.77 3.90 5.82
CA ALA A 177 14.31 4.69 6.92
C ALA A 177 15.79 4.38 7.21
N LYS A 178 16.20 3.11 7.05
CA LYS A 178 17.59 2.66 7.26
C LYS A 178 18.52 3.02 6.10
N LEU A 179 17.98 3.27 4.90
CA LEU A 179 18.76 3.59 3.70
C LEU A 179 18.95 5.10 3.47
N ILE A 180 18.40 5.94 4.35
CA ILE A 180 18.44 7.41 4.19
C ILE A 180 19.04 8.09 5.42
N PRO A 181 19.74 9.23 5.23
CA PRO A 181 20.26 10.00 6.35
C PRO A 181 19.14 10.66 7.16
N SER A 182 19.29 10.67 8.48
CA SER A 182 18.28 11.17 9.43
C SER A 182 17.95 12.66 9.27
N ASP A 183 18.92 13.47 8.86
CA ASP A 183 18.75 14.92 8.63
C ASP A 183 17.89 15.23 7.39
N LYS A 184 17.80 14.33 6.42
CA LYS A 184 16.97 14.46 5.19
C LYS A 184 15.69 13.61 5.23
N ALA A 185 15.44 12.89 6.33
CA ALA A 185 14.34 11.92 6.42
C ALA A 185 12.97 12.53 6.05
N GLY A 186 12.65 13.74 6.52
CA GLY A 186 11.36 14.38 6.22
C GLY A 186 11.11 14.58 4.73
N ALA A 187 12.11 15.09 3.98
CA ALA A 187 12.00 15.31 2.54
C ALA A 187 11.93 13.98 1.77
N PHE A 188 12.74 12.99 2.16
CA PHE A 188 12.81 11.69 1.50
C PHE A 188 11.56 10.85 1.75
N PHE A 189 10.98 10.88 2.96
CA PHE A 189 9.68 10.26 3.21
C PHE A 189 8.52 10.96 2.48
N GLY A 190 8.61 12.27 2.25
CA GLY A 190 7.70 12.98 1.36
C GLY A 190 7.73 12.41 -0.06
N LEU A 191 8.95 12.16 -0.59
CA LEU A 191 9.14 11.52 -1.88
C LEU A 191 8.62 10.07 -1.89
N PHE A 192 8.97 9.26 -0.88
CA PHE A 192 8.49 7.89 -0.71
C PHE A 192 6.95 7.80 -0.73
N ASN A 193 6.27 8.66 0.02
CA ASN A 193 4.82 8.71 0.04
C ASN A 193 4.23 9.14 -1.32
N THR A 194 4.91 10.06 -2.03
CA THR A 194 4.49 10.49 -3.37
C THR A 194 4.61 9.34 -4.37
N PHE A 195 5.71 8.57 -4.33
CA PHE A 195 5.89 7.38 -5.15
C PHE A 195 4.84 6.32 -4.83
N GLY A 196 4.57 6.05 -3.55
CA GLY A 196 3.53 5.10 -3.15
C GLY A 196 2.13 5.48 -3.63
N LYS A 197 1.80 6.78 -3.66
CA LYS A 197 0.50 7.24 -4.18
C LYS A 197 0.46 7.23 -5.72
N ALA A 198 1.56 7.63 -6.38
CA ALA A 198 1.66 7.62 -7.83
C ALA A 198 1.65 6.19 -8.40
N ALA A 199 2.17 5.24 -7.65
CA ALA A 199 2.17 3.84 -8.01
C ALA A 199 0.76 3.26 -8.21
N ALA A 200 -0.25 3.74 -7.50
CA ALA A 200 -1.63 3.22 -7.60
C ALA A 200 -2.31 3.44 -8.98
N PHE A 201 -1.57 3.88 -9.98
CA PHE A 201 -2.09 4.18 -11.32
C PHE A 201 -1.71 3.13 -12.38
N ILE A 202 -0.51 2.56 -12.31
CA ILE A 202 0.01 1.68 -13.37
C ILE A 202 -0.72 0.33 -13.39
N GLY A 203 -0.92 -0.28 -12.23
CA GLY A 203 -1.59 -1.57 -12.12
C GLY A 203 -3.01 -1.56 -12.70
N PRO A 204 -3.91 -0.64 -12.29
CA PRO A 204 -5.22 -0.53 -12.91
C PRO A 204 -5.17 -0.25 -14.41
N ALA A 205 -4.21 0.55 -14.90
CA ALA A 205 -4.03 0.80 -16.32
C ALA A 205 -3.61 -0.47 -17.07
N LEU A 206 -2.67 -1.25 -16.55
CA LEU A 206 -2.26 -2.54 -17.12
C LEU A 206 -3.43 -3.53 -17.21
N ILE A 207 -4.24 -3.60 -16.15
CA ILE A 207 -5.45 -4.44 -16.13
C ILE A 207 -6.46 -3.96 -17.16
N GLY A 208 -6.69 -2.65 -17.28
CA GLY A 208 -7.59 -2.08 -18.28
C GLY A 208 -7.16 -2.42 -19.71
N ILE A 209 -5.87 -2.31 -20.02
CA ILE A 209 -5.29 -2.71 -21.31
C ILE A 209 -5.47 -4.22 -21.54
N PHE A 210 -5.16 -5.03 -20.52
CA PHE A 210 -5.31 -6.50 -20.61
C PHE A 210 -6.75 -6.90 -20.93
N LEU A 211 -7.73 -6.34 -20.19
CA LEU A 211 -9.15 -6.61 -20.41
C LEU A 211 -9.65 -6.14 -21.78
N ALA A 212 -9.12 -5.03 -22.29
CA ALA A 212 -9.47 -4.53 -23.63
C ALA A 212 -9.01 -5.50 -24.73
N ILE A 213 -7.88 -6.16 -24.54
CA ILE A 213 -7.29 -7.09 -25.52
C ILE A 213 -7.89 -8.51 -25.39
N PHE A 214 -7.88 -9.07 -24.19
CA PHE A 214 -8.19 -10.49 -23.95
C PHE A 214 -9.65 -10.72 -23.55
N LYS A 215 -10.37 -9.71 -23.05
CA LYS A 215 -11.78 -9.78 -22.60
C LYS A 215 -12.03 -10.88 -21.55
N ASP A 216 -11.01 -11.32 -20.85
CA ASP A 216 -11.08 -12.36 -19.84
C ASP A 216 -10.93 -11.76 -18.44
N THR A 217 -12.02 -11.76 -17.68
CA THR A 217 -12.06 -11.23 -16.31
C THR A 217 -11.43 -12.19 -15.30
N THR A 218 -11.34 -13.47 -15.61
CA THR A 218 -10.73 -14.49 -14.71
C THR A 218 -9.23 -14.24 -14.57
N LEU A 219 -8.58 -13.89 -15.69
CA LEU A 219 -7.13 -13.64 -15.73
C LEU A 219 -6.76 -12.16 -15.53
N MET A 220 -7.71 -11.31 -15.10
CA MET A 220 -7.49 -9.87 -15.02
C MET A 220 -6.33 -9.45 -14.12
N LEU A 221 -5.96 -10.27 -13.11
CA LEU A 221 -4.86 -9.98 -12.21
C LEU A 221 -3.48 -10.42 -12.74
N LEU A 222 -3.45 -11.16 -13.86
CA LEU A 222 -2.19 -11.68 -14.43
C LEU A 222 -1.14 -10.57 -14.72
N PRO A 223 -1.50 -9.38 -15.25
CA PRO A 223 -0.52 -8.31 -15.50
C PRO A 223 0.23 -7.86 -14.25
N LEU A 224 -0.36 -8.02 -13.05
CA LEU A 224 0.28 -7.62 -11.79
C LEU A 224 1.49 -8.48 -11.46
N LEU A 225 1.55 -9.73 -11.96
CA LEU A 225 2.72 -10.58 -11.78
C LEU A 225 3.99 -9.92 -12.32
N ILE A 226 3.88 -9.17 -13.42
CA ILE A 226 5.02 -8.44 -14.01
C ILE A 226 5.54 -7.41 -13.01
N LEU A 227 4.66 -6.67 -12.35
CA LEU A 227 5.05 -5.66 -11.36
C LEU A 227 5.74 -6.27 -10.13
N PHE A 228 5.20 -7.38 -9.62
CA PHE A 228 5.79 -8.08 -8.48
C PHE A 228 7.15 -8.71 -8.83
N VAL A 229 7.26 -9.37 -9.99
CA VAL A 229 8.52 -9.98 -10.44
C VAL A 229 9.58 -8.91 -10.68
N LEU A 230 9.25 -7.82 -11.37
CA LEU A 230 10.17 -6.70 -11.55
C LEU A 230 10.54 -6.05 -10.22
N GLY A 231 9.59 -5.93 -9.29
CA GLY A 231 9.83 -5.44 -7.93
C GLY A 231 10.88 -6.27 -7.19
N ILE A 232 10.76 -7.61 -7.21
CA ILE A 232 11.76 -8.52 -6.62
C ILE A 232 13.12 -8.39 -7.30
N VAL A 233 13.15 -8.36 -8.63
CA VAL A 233 14.40 -8.26 -9.39
C VAL A 233 15.13 -6.96 -9.05
N VAL A 234 14.42 -5.83 -8.98
CA VAL A 234 15.03 -4.55 -8.62
C VAL A 234 15.44 -4.54 -7.14
N LEU A 235 14.61 -5.12 -6.25
CA LEU A 235 14.93 -5.22 -4.82
C LEU A 235 16.19 -6.06 -4.55
N TYR A 236 16.49 -7.02 -5.40
CA TYR A 236 17.71 -7.83 -5.29
C TYR A 236 18.97 -6.97 -5.29
N PHE A 237 18.99 -5.88 -6.08
CA PHE A 237 20.14 -4.97 -6.21
C PHE A 237 20.27 -3.95 -5.05
N VAL A 238 19.35 -3.94 -4.10
CA VAL A 238 19.47 -3.13 -2.89
C VAL A 238 20.43 -3.80 -1.93
N ASP A 239 21.53 -3.13 -1.62
CA ASP A 239 22.47 -3.57 -0.58
C ASP A 239 21.96 -3.09 0.79
N THR A 240 21.84 -4.01 1.73
CA THR A 240 21.40 -3.73 3.10
C THR A 240 22.54 -3.71 4.11
N ASP A 241 23.76 -4.03 3.70
CA ASP A 241 24.93 -4.02 4.56
C ASP A 241 25.52 -2.59 4.71
N GLU A 242 25.18 -1.69 3.78
CA GLU A 242 25.49 -0.26 3.83
C GLU A 242 24.33 0.54 4.51
N VAL A 243 23.98 0.17 5.73
CA VAL A 243 23.02 0.95 6.53
C VAL A 243 23.73 2.19 7.09
N ILE A 244 23.15 3.39 6.86
CA ILE A 244 23.70 4.69 7.27
C ILE A 244 23.33 4.97 8.74
#